data_dfa11bfb1c8f55487d364f59a399a0aa
#
_entry.id   dfa11bfb1c8f55487d364f59a399a0aa
#
_cell.length_a   1.000
_cell.length_b   1.000
_cell.length_c   1.000
_cell.angle_alpha   90.00
_cell.angle_beta   90.00
_cell.angle_gamma   90.00
#
_symmetry.space_group_name_H-M   'P 1'
#
loop_
_entity.id
_entity.type
_entity.pdbx_description
1 polymer ?
#
loop_
_entity_poly.entity_id
_entity_poly.type
_entity_poly.pdbx_seq_one_letter_code
_entity_poly.pdbx_strand_id
1 'polypeptide(L)'
;MKEEAAPAEEPAQAPAEAPVTAQEAPAPDAGAEQEAAPQKKARKKDKEEKKARTGKKRVKVAGPETADAARDWAPLPCEALLEHLLPGSPELEATRRHGQHVAHLAEQLFDQLQPLHGLDGRWLYRLRIACCLHDIGFASGRKGHHKKGMRIVEQDTSLALLPEDRSLVAQLVRYHRKAWPALRHRRFAALGKKDREALNKAAALIRMADALDYRHMEAVHDVAVDLQPGKVVLTLSGARDCAPEQDRLLVKGDLFMHIFGVELECVCPIL
;
A
#
# COMPACT_ATOMS: atom_id res chain seq x y z
N MET A 1 -59.34 30.71 -50.41
CA MET A 1 -58.62 29.64 -49.78
C MET A 1 -57.60 30.33 -48.92
N LYS A 2 -57.80 30.36 -47.60
CA LYS A 2 -56.91 30.92 -46.62
C LYS A 2 -56.12 29.74 -45.98
N GLU A 3 -54.82 29.76 -46.13
CA GLU A 3 -53.89 28.79 -45.53
C GLU A 3 -53.62 29.24 -44.13
N GLU A 4 -54.00 28.40 -43.19
CA GLU A 4 -53.87 28.61 -41.74
C GLU A 4 -52.53 28.03 -41.29
N ALA A 5 -51.67 28.93 -40.90
CA ALA A 5 -50.32 28.52 -40.40
C ALA A 5 -50.41 27.94 -38.98
N ALA A 6 -49.84 26.76 -38.74
CA ALA A 6 -49.72 26.13 -37.49
C ALA A 6 -48.70 26.88 -36.55
N PRO A 7 -48.92 26.91 -35.21
CA PRO A 7 -48.00 27.57 -34.29
C PRO A 7 -46.73 26.75 -34.07
N ALA A 8 -45.59 27.46 -34.01
CA ALA A 8 -44.28 26.91 -33.72
C ALA A 8 -44.23 26.43 -32.25
N GLU A 9 -43.78 25.19 -32.06
CA GLU A 9 -43.49 24.65 -30.75
C GLU A 9 -42.20 25.29 -30.18
N GLU A 10 -42.29 25.82 -28.97
CA GLU A 10 -41.13 26.28 -28.16
C GLU A 10 -40.29 25.07 -27.77
N PRO A 11 -38.93 25.15 -27.78
CA PRO A 11 -38.09 24.08 -27.27
C PRO A 11 -38.17 23.99 -25.75
N ALA A 12 -38.48 22.82 -25.26
CA ALA A 12 -38.52 22.48 -23.83
C ALA A 12 -37.16 22.78 -23.16
N GLN A 13 -37.20 23.59 -22.12
CA GLN A 13 -36.06 23.86 -21.26
C GLN A 13 -35.65 22.59 -20.52
N ALA A 14 -34.37 22.22 -20.64
CA ALA A 14 -33.76 21.18 -19.83
C ALA A 14 -33.84 21.53 -18.32
N PRO A 15 -34.04 20.54 -17.43
CA PRO A 15 -34.07 20.79 -15.99
C PRO A 15 -32.68 21.22 -15.51
N ALA A 16 -32.64 22.31 -14.72
CA ALA A 16 -31.46 22.83 -14.07
C ALA A 16 -30.85 21.76 -13.15
N GLU A 17 -29.59 21.44 -13.36
CA GLU A 17 -28.81 20.61 -12.45
C GLU A 17 -28.74 21.26 -11.08
N ALA A 18 -29.16 20.54 -10.05
CA ALA A 18 -29.00 20.95 -8.67
C ALA A 18 -27.51 20.98 -8.28
N PRO A 19 -27.06 21.96 -7.46
CA PRO A 19 -25.67 22.04 -7.07
C PRO A 19 -25.27 20.80 -6.26
N VAL A 20 -24.22 20.12 -6.71
CA VAL A 20 -23.56 19.05 -5.97
C VAL A 20 -22.99 19.64 -4.69
N THR A 21 -23.61 19.34 -3.57
CA THR A 21 -23.11 19.69 -2.26
C THR A 21 -21.74 19.06 -2.04
N ALA A 22 -20.73 19.88 -1.84
CA ALA A 22 -19.41 19.45 -1.42
C ALA A 22 -19.54 18.60 -0.13
N GLN A 23 -19.19 17.34 -0.22
CA GLN A 23 -19.09 16.48 0.95
C GLN A 23 -17.87 16.92 1.76
N GLU A 24 -18.15 17.47 2.95
CA GLU A 24 -17.17 17.80 3.97
C GLU A 24 -16.24 16.60 4.25
N ALA A 25 -14.96 16.87 4.27
CA ALA A 25 -13.94 15.95 4.73
C ALA A 25 -14.21 15.61 6.21
N PRO A 26 -14.18 14.32 6.62
CA PRO A 26 -14.36 13.99 8.02
C PRO A 26 -13.19 14.52 8.84
N ALA A 27 -13.53 15.26 9.90
CA ALA A 27 -12.63 15.75 10.93
C ALA A 27 -11.80 14.60 11.55
N PRO A 28 -10.59 14.89 12.08
CA PRO A 28 -9.78 13.88 12.75
C PRO A 28 -10.45 13.42 14.03
N ASP A 29 -10.64 12.11 14.16
CA ASP A 29 -11.19 11.44 15.33
C ASP A 29 -10.22 11.60 16.52
N ALA A 30 -10.54 12.54 17.42
CA ALA A 30 -9.85 12.78 18.67
C ALA A 30 -10.44 11.84 19.75
N GLY A 31 -9.97 10.60 19.77
CA GLY A 31 -10.21 9.64 20.83
C GLY A 31 -8.89 9.35 21.56
N ALA A 32 -8.47 10.28 22.41
CA ALA A 32 -7.36 10.06 23.34
C ALA A 32 -7.93 9.46 24.63
N GLU A 33 -7.84 8.16 24.79
CA GLU A 33 -7.91 7.54 26.12
C GLU A 33 -6.51 7.55 26.72
N GLN A 34 -6.35 8.39 27.74
CA GLN A 34 -5.19 8.42 28.62
C GLN A 34 -5.30 7.27 29.61
N GLU A 35 -4.44 6.27 29.52
CA GLU A 35 -4.19 5.36 30.63
C GLU A 35 -2.82 5.64 31.25
N ALA A 36 -2.85 5.78 32.54
CA ALA A 36 -1.78 6.19 33.42
C ALA A 36 -0.63 5.18 33.46
N ALA A 37 0.61 5.68 33.49
CA ALA A 37 1.81 4.90 33.71
C ALA A 37 2.05 4.60 35.20
N PRO A 38 2.50 3.39 35.56
CA PRO A 38 3.01 3.13 36.93
C PRO A 38 4.50 3.47 37.02
N GLN A 39 4.83 4.21 38.06
CA GLN A 39 6.18 4.61 38.44
C GLN A 39 7.06 3.42 38.81
N LYS A 40 8.27 3.33 38.28
CA LYS A 40 9.30 2.37 38.65
C LYS A 40 10.19 2.89 39.78
N LYS A 41 10.28 2.12 40.86
CA LYS A 41 11.31 2.25 41.88
C LYS A 41 12.64 1.68 41.38
N ALA A 42 13.68 2.47 41.53
CA ALA A 42 15.05 2.10 41.27
C ALA A 42 15.57 1.08 42.31
N ARG A 43 16.36 0.12 41.87
CA ARG A 43 17.28 -0.62 42.71
C ARG A 43 18.62 -0.79 41.98
N LYS A 44 19.63 -0.05 42.49
CA LYS A 44 21.07 -0.26 42.24
C LYS A 44 21.51 -1.58 42.90
N LYS A 45 22.40 -2.31 42.25
CA LYS A 45 23.56 -2.97 42.90
C LYS A 45 24.58 -3.42 41.86
N ASP A 46 25.80 -3.03 42.19
CA ASP A 46 27.08 -3.29 41.55
C ASP A 46 27.51 -4.76 41.60
N LYS A 47 28.37 -5.17 40.65
CA LYS A 47 29.76 -5.70 40.86
C LYS A 47 30.25 -6.33 39.54
N GLU A 48 31.22 -5.76 39.01
CA GLU A 48 32.65 -6.09 38.74
C GLU A 48 33.08 -7.56 38.54
N GLU A 49 33.94 -7.63 37.49
CA GLU A 49 35.10 -8.54 37.26
C GLU A 49 34.84 -9.97 36.74
N LYS A 50 35.36 -10.34 35.58
CA LYS A 50 36.73 -10.77 35.32
C LYS A 50 36.98 -11.12 33.84
N LYS A 51 38.15 -10.68 33.39
CA LYS A 51 38.85 -11.07 32.16
C LYS A 51 39.08 -12.59 32.06
N ALA A 52 38.93 -13.17 30.90
CA ALA A 52 39.82 -14.21 30.37
C ALA A 52 39.76 -14.30 28.85
N ARG A 53 40.93 -14.15 28.24
CA ARG A 53 41.29 -14.37 26.85
C ARG A 53 41.11 -15.84 26.49
N THR A 54 40.51 -16.17 25.36
CA THR A 54 40.99 -17.25 24.48
C THR A 54 40.54 -16.98 23.07
N GLY A 55 41.51 -16.84 22.17
CA GLY A 55 41.25 -16.73 20.74
C GLY A 55 40.66 -18.03 20.18
N LYS A 56 39.55 -17.92 19.52
CA LYS A 56 39.05 -18.95 18.61
C LYS A 56 38.95 -18.39 17.22
N LYS A 57 39.72 -18.98 16.32
CA LYS A 57 39.64 -18.77 14.87
C LYS A 57 38.18 -18.83 14.41
N ARG A 58 37.72 -17.73 13.83
CA ARG A 58 36.41 -17.64 13.18
C ARG A 58 36.46 -18.45 11.89
N VAL A 59 35.95 -19.69 11.96
CA VAL A 59 35.60 -20.46 10.77
C VAL A 59 34.46 -19.69 10.10
N LYS A 60 34.73 -19.17 8.88
CA LYS A 60 33.67 -18.69 8.00
C LYS A 60 32.80 -19.90 7.62
N VAL A 61 31.69 -20.08 8.29
CA VAL A 61 30.60 -20.89 7.76
C VAL A 61 29.93 -20.03 6.71
N ALA A 62 30.04 -20.46 5.45
CA ALA A 62 29.27 -19.90 4.35
C ALA A 62 27.78 -20.01 4.77
N GLY A 63 27.11 -18.87 4.82
CA GLY A 63 25.67 -18.83 5.03
C GLY A 63 24.95 -19.52 3.88
N PRO A 64 23.69 -19.92 4.06
CA PRO A 64 22.89 -20.48 2.98
C PRO A 64 22.50 -19.36 2.00
N GLU A 65 23.45 -18.92 1.20
CA GLU A 65 23.20 -18.26 -0.07
C GLU A 65 22.89 -19.39 -1.05
N THR A 66 21.73 -19.27 -1.73
CA THR A 66 21.35 -19.97 -2.98
C THR A 66 20.14 -20.91 -2.99
N ALA A 67 19.29 -20.93 -1.98
CA ALA A 67 18.03 -21.69 -2.14
C ALA A 67 16.85 -20.84 -2.72
N ASP A 68 16.97 -19.53 -2.76
CA ASP A 68 15.88 -18.61 -3.15
C ASP A 68 15.98 -18.10 -4.60
N ALA A 69 17.13 -18.31 -5.26
CA ALA A 69 17.38 -17.79 -6.60
C ALA A 69 16.74 -18.60 -7.75
N ALA A 70 16.10 -19.74 -7.46
CA ALA A 70 15.57 -20.63 -8.49
C ALA A 70 14.06 -20.93 -8.37
N ARG A 71 13.32 -20.25 -7.49
CA ARG A 71 11.86 -20.31 -7.54
C ARG A 71 11.37 -19.29 -8.54
N ASP A 72 10.79 -19.80 -9.61
CA ASP A 72 10.03 -19.02 -10.58
C ASP A 72 8.81 -18.41 -9.84
N TRP A 73 8.97 -17.19 -9.34
CA TRP A 73 7.92 -16.42 -8.69
C TRP A 73 6.99 -15.84 -9.76
N ALA A 74 6.47 -16.71 -10.64
CA ALA A 74 5.47 -16.30 -11.61
C ALA A 74 4.33 -15.62 -10.85
N PRO A 75 3.97 -14.37 -11.19
CA PRO A 75 2.91 -13.65 -10.49
C PRO A 75 1.61 -14.42 -10.71
N LEU A 76 0.91 -14.74 -9.61
CA LEU A 76 -0.47 -15.16 -9.71
C LEU A 76 -1.26 -14.00 -10.36
N PRO A 77 -2.01 -14.24 -11.45
CA PRO A 77 -2.80 -13.19 -12.07
C PRO A 77 -3.76 -12.59 -11.05
N CYS A 78 -3.82 -11.26 -10.95
CA CYS A 78 -4.79 -10.57 -10.08
C CYS A 78 -6.21 -11.10 -10.28
N GLU A 79 -6.57 -11.40 -11.52
CA GLU A 79 -7.86 -11.97 -11.91
C GLU A 79 -8.17 -13.25 -11.15
N ALA A 80 -7.30 -14.23 -11.20
CA ALA A 80 -7.52 -15.52 -10.53
C ALA A 80 -7.67 -15.39 -9.02
N LEU A 81 -6.92 -14.46 -8.39
CA LEU A 81 -7.03 -14.20 -6.96
C LEU A 81 -8.37 -13.56 -6.60
N LEU A 82 -8.83 -12.59 -7.38
CA LEU A 82 -10.07 -11.86 -7.13
C LEU A 82 -11.31 -12.69 -7.47
N GLU A 83 -11.30 -13.43 -8.58
CA GLU A 83 -12.38 -14.36 -8.93
C GLU A 83 -12.59 -15.42 -7.85
N HIS A 84 -11.50 -15.91 -7.27
CA HIS A 84 -11.57 -16.87 -6.17
C HIS A 84 -12.24 -16.28 -4.94
N LEU A 85 -11.94 -15.01 -4.58
CA LEU A 85 -12.40 -14.37 -3.37
C LEU A 85 -13.75 -13.67 -3.51
N LEU A 86 -14.14 -13.24 -4.72
CA LEU A 86 -15.34 -12.47 -5.02
C LEU A 86 -16.06 -12.97 -6.28
N PRO A 87 -16.41 -14.25 -6.38
CA PRO A 87 -16.99 -14.78 -7.60
C PRO A 87 -18.30 -14.07 -7.95
N GLY A 88 -18.39 -13.51 -9.18
CA GLY A 88 -19.60 -12.89 -9.71
C GLY A 88 -20.03 -11.58 -9.06
N SER A 89 -19.18 -10.90 -8.30
CA SER A 89 -19.47 -9.58 -7.71
C SER A 89 -19.33 -8.46 -8.75
N PRO A 90 -20.31 -7.53 -8.87
CA PRO A 90 -20.18 -6.35 -9.71
C PRO A 90 -19.01 -5.43 -9.29
N GLU A 91 -18.67 -5.41 -8.00
CA GLU A 91 -17.54 -4.68 -7.46
C GLU A 91 -16.20 -5.31 -7.89
N LEU A 92 -16.23 -6.55 -8.37
CA LEU A 92 -15.05 -7.29 -8.79
C LEU A 92 -14.30 -6.54 -9.91
N GLU A 93 -15.01 -6.07 -10.93
CA GLU A 93 -14.38 -5.41 -12.09
C GLU A 93 -13.63 -4.12 -11.69
N ALA A 94 -14.28 -3.27 -10.90
CA ALA A 94 -13.63 -2.04 -10.42
C ALA A 94 -12.44 -2.33 -9.50
N THR A 95 -12.60 -3.30 -8.58
CA THR A 95 -11.53 -3.73 -7.67
C THR A 95 -10.37 -4.37 -8.44
N ARG A 96 -10.68 -5.17 -9.47
CA ARG A 96 -9.69 -5.82 -10.33
C ARG A 96 -8.85 -4.80 -11.09
N ARG A 97 -9.48 -3.87 -11.80
CA ARG A 97 -8.79 -2.84 -12.57
C ARG A 97 -7.89 -1.99 -11.68
N HIS A 98 -8.42 -1.46 -10.60
CA HIS A 98 -7.65 -0.70 -9.62
C HIS A 98 -6.49 -1.52 -9.05
N GLY A 99 -6.75 -2.74 -8.59
CA GLY A 99 -5.72 -3.62 -8.03
C GLY A 99 -4.60 -3.98 -9.00
N GLN A 100 -4.94 -4.24 -10.27
CA GLN A 100 -3.96 -4.49 -11.35
C GLN A 100 -3.10 -3.25 -11.61
N HIS A 101 -3.75 -2.09 -11.70
CA HIS A 101 -3.05 -0.84 -11.95
C HIS A 101 -2.13 -0.44 -10.78
N VAL A 102 -2.63 -0.58 -9.55
CA VAL A 102 -1.80 -0.36 -8.35
C VAL A 102 -0.63 -1.35 -8.28
N ALA A 103 -0.82 -2.61 -8.71
CA ALA A 103 0.27 -3.59 -8.78
C ALA A 103 1.32 -3.20 -9.82
N HIS A 104 0.92 -2.70 -10.99
CA HIS A 104 1.81 -2.17 -12.03
C HIS A 104 2.66 -0.99 -11.51
N LEU A 105 2.01 0.00 -10.90
CA LEU A 105 2.71 1.16 -10.33
C LEU A 105 3.63 0.77 -9.16
N ALA A 106 3.20 -0.19 -8.32
CA ALA A 106 4.02 -0.71 -7.24
C ALA A 106 5.28 -1.42 -7.73
N GLU A 107 5.20 -2.13 -8.86
CA GLU A 107 6.33 -2.78 -9.51
C GLU A 107 7.34 -1.75 -10.03
N GLN A 108 6.89 -0.72 -10.73
CA GLN A 108 7.75 0.36 -11.19
C GLN A 108 8.48 1.06 -10.03
N LEU A 109 7.76 1.33 -8.94
CA LEU A 109 8.36 1.89 -7.71
C LEU A 109 9.36 0.92 -7.08
N PHE A 110 9.02 -0.39 -7.03
CA PHE A 110 9.88 -1.40 -6.45
C PHE A 110 11.21 -1.49 -7.20
N ASP A 111 11.16 -1.60 -8.53
CA ASP A 111 12.36 -1.78 -9.34
C ASP A 111 13.27 -0.55 -9.28
N GLN A 112 12.71 0.65 -9.41
CA GLN A 112 13.48 1.89 -9.42
C GLN A 112 14.00 2.31 -8.04
N LEU A 113 13.30 1.94 -6.97
CA LEU A 113 13.70 2.19 -5.58
C LEU A 113 14.52 1.04 -4.96
N GLN A 114 14.88 0.00 -5.74
CA GLN A 114 15.64 -1.15 -5.28
C GLN A 114 16.94 -0.76 -4.54
N PRO A 115 17.73 0.23 -5.02
CA PRO A 115 18.94 0.66 -4.32
C PRO A 115 18.66 1.22 -2.90
N LEU A 116 17.46 1.74 -2.67
CA LEU A 116 17.05 2.32 -1.39
C LEU A 116 16.46 1.27 -0.45
N HIS A 117 15.55 0.42 -0.94
CA HIS A 117 14.86 -0.54 -0.07
C HIS A 117 15.60 -1.88 0.08
N GLY A 118 16.35 -2.36 -0.92
CA GLY A 118 17.11 -3.60 -0.87
C GLY A 118 16.27 -4.86 -0.61
N LEU A 119 14.98 -4.85 -0.98
CA LEU A 119 14.09 -6.01 -0.89
C LEU A 119 14.37 -6.98 -2.05
N ASP A 120 14.16 -8.26 -1.83
CA ASP A 120 14.32 -9.32 -2.83
C ASP A 120 13.06 -9.56 -3.67
N GLY A 121 13.15 -10.41 -4.68
CA GLY A 121 12.04 -10.74 -5.59
C GLY A 121 10.84 -11.41 -4.89
N ARG A 122 11.06 -12.07 -3.74
CA ARG A 122 9.95 -12.61 -2.95
C ARG A 122 9.09 -11.51 -2.33
N TRP A 123 9.70 -10.37 -2.00
CA TRP A 123 8.95 -9.20 -1.53
C TRP A 123 8.18 -8.52 -2.66
N LEU A 124 8.72 -8.49 -3.88
CA LEU A 124 7.98 -8.03 -5.07
C LEU A 124 6.73 -8.90 -5.30
N TYR A 125 6.88 -10.24 -5.25
CA TYR A 125 5.76 -11.18 -5.35
C TYR A 125 4.67 -10.89 -4.32
N ARG A 126 5.04 -10.74 -3.03
CA ARG A 126 4.09 -10.39 -1.94
C ARG A 126 3.42 -9.04 -2.16
N LEU A 127 4.18 -8.06 -2.61
CA LEU A 127 3.69 -6.70 -2.89
C LEU A 127 2.65 -6.72 -4.00
N ARG A 128 2.92 -7.38 -5.11
CA ARG A 128 1.97 -7.54 -6.23
C ARG A 128 0.64 -8.16 -5.77
N ILE A 129 0.69 -9.26 -5.04
CA ILE A 129 -0.51 -9.89 -4.51
C ILE A 129 -1.25 -8.96 -3.55
N ALA A 130 -0.53 -8.28 -2.68
CA ALA A 130 -1.14 -7.34 -1.75
C ALA A 130 -1.81 -6.17 -2.48
N CYS A 131 -1.22 -5.66 -3.57
CA CYS A 131 -1.81 -4.64 -4.42
C CYS A 131 -3.11 -5.12 -5.09
N CYS A 132 -3.14 -6.35 -5.60
CA CYS A 132 -4.37 -6.93 -6.15
C CYS A 132 -5.49 -7.05 -5.10
N LEU A 133 -5.14 -7.34 -3.85
CA LEU A 133 -6.10 -7.68 -2.78
C LEU A 133 -6.34 -6.56 -1.77
N HIS A 134 -5.68 -5.40 -1.88
CA HIS A 134 -5.72 -4.40 -0.80
C HIS A 134 -7.12 -3.89 -0.49
N ASP A 135 -7.98 -3.82 -1.48
CA ASP A 135 -9.36 -3.34 -1.38
C ASP A 135 -10.42 -4.46 -1.35
N ILE A 136 -10.02 -5.75 -1.31
CA ILE A 136 -10.93 -6.90 -1.22
C ILE A 136 -11.97 -6.76 -0.08
N GLY A 137 -11.62 -6.05 0.98
CA GLY A 137 -12.51 -5.80 2.11
C GLY A 137 -13.69 -4.89 1.83
N PHE A 138 -13.76 -4.21 0.66
CA PHE A 138 -14.92 -3.43 0.26
C PHE A 138 -16.18 -4.28 0.07
N ALA A 139 -16.04 -5.53 -0.35
CA ALA A 139 -17.14 -6.48 -0.41
C ALA A 139 -17.91 -6.61 0.92
N SER A 140 -17.23 -6.33 2.05
CA SER A 140 -17.83 -6.31 3.38
C SER A 140 -18.13 -4.88 3.88
N GLY A 141 -18.11 -3.88 3.00
CA GLY A 141 -18.41 -2.46 3.27
C GLY A 141 -17.16 -1.59 3.51
N ARG A 142 -17.29 -0.30 3.15
CA ARG A 142 -16.18 0.66 3.09
C ARG A 142 -15.48 0.91 4.43
N LYS A 143 -16.22 0.96 5.55
CA LYS A 143 -15.64 1.24 6.86
C LYS A 143 -14.75 0.09 7.33
N GLY A 144 -13.45 0.38 7.49
CA GLY A 144 -12.47 -0.59 7.99
C GLY A 144 -12.09 -1.69 6.98
N HIS A 145 -12.33 -1.49 5.66
CA HIS A 145 -12.04 -2.49 4.62
C HIS A 145 -10.61 -3.06 4.70
N HIS A 146 -9.60 -2.25 5.00
CA HIS A 146 -8.22 -2.72 5.19
C HIS A 146 -8.07 -3.77 6.31
N LYS A 147 -8.86 -3.69 7.38
CA LYS A 147 -8.87 -4.71 8.45
C LYS A 147 -9.68 -5.94 8.04
N LYS A 148 -10.75 -5.73 7.29
CA LYS A 148 -11.60 -6.81 6.76
C LYS A 148 -10.83 -7.58 5.69
N GLY A 149 -10.20 -6.89 4.74
CA GLY A 149 -9.36 -7.48 3.70
C GLY A 149 -8.20 -8.30 4.28
N MET A 150 -7.50 -7.78 5.30
CA MET A 150 -6.50 -8.56 6.01
C MET A 150 -7.06 -9.90 6.53
N ARG A 151 -8.25 -9.89 7.15
CA ARG A 151 -8.85 -11.12 7.69
C ARG A 151 -9.24 -12.09 6.58
N ILE A 152 -9.80 -11.59 5.48
CA ILE A 152 -10.15 -12.40 4.30
C ILE A 152 -8.90 -13.13 3.81
N VAL A 153 -7.82 -12.41 3.51
CA VAL A 153 -6.56 -12.99 3.01
C VAL A 153 -5.93 -13.97 4.02
N GLU A 154 -5.99 -13.66 5.31
CA GLU A 154 -5.40 -14.50 6.35
C GLU A 154 -6.17 -15.82 6.55
N GLN A 155 -7.50 -15.78 6.44
CA GLN A 155 -8.38 -16.91 6.70
C GLN A 155 -8.57 -17.83 5.48
N ASP A 156 -8.42 -17.29 4.28
CA ASP A 156 -8.59 -18.09 3.06
C ASP A 156 -7.37 -18.98 2.80
N THR A 157 -7.50 -20.23 3.16
CA THR A 157 -6.45 -21.25 2.98
C THR A 157 -6.40 -21.83 1.57
N SER A 158 -7.39 -21.53 0.73
CA SER A 158 -7.45 -22.00 -0.67
C SER A 158 -6.65 -21.12 -1.62
N LEU A 159 -6.32 -19.88 -1.21
CA LEU A 159 -5.30 -19.10 -1.91
C LEU A 159 -3.99 -19.88 -1.97
N ALA A 160 -3.44 -20.03 -3.16
CA ALA A 160 -2.19 -20.76 -3.42
C ALA A 160 -0.96 -20.00 -2.89
N LEU A 161 -1.02 -19.59 -1.62
CA LEU A 161 0.04 -18.89 -0.91
C LEU A 161 0.62 -19.77 0.20
N LEU A 162 1.93 -19.77 0.32
CA LEU A 162 2.58 -20.35 1.50
C LEU A 162 2.09 -19.65 2.77
N PRO A 163 1.97 -20.34 3.92
CA PRO A 163 1.45 -19.73 5.15
C PRO A 163 2.16 -18.46 5.59
N GLU A 164 3.50 -18.41 5.46
CA GLU A 164 4.30 -17.24 5.77
C GLU A 164 4.03 -16.07 4.80
N ASP A 165 3.90 -16.34 3.49
CA ASP A 165 3.57 -15.30 2.49
C ASP A 165 2.17 -14.78 2.71
N ARG A 166 1.19 -15.64 3.00
CA ARG A 166 -0.19 -15.25 3.33
C ARG A 166 -0.24 -14.29 4.50
N SER A 167 0.49 -14.58 5.59
CA SER A 167 0.55 -13.70 6.76
C SER A 167 1.12 -12.32 6.43
N LEU A 168 2.18 -12.25 5.62
CA LEU A 168 2.82 -11.00 5.22
C LEU A 168 1.95 -10.20 4.23
N VAL A 169 1.37 -10.87 3.24
CA VAL A 169 0.40 -10.25 2.30
C VAL A 169 -0.80 -9.68 3.04
N ALA A 170 -1.38 -10.44 3.98
CA ALA A 170 -2.50 -9.96 4.79
C ALA A 170 -2.13 -8.70 5.59
N GLN A 171 -0.91 -8.61 6.10
CA GLN A 171 -0.44 -7.42 6.79
C GLN A 171 -0.19 -6.25 5.84
N LEU A 172 0.32 -6.47 4.62
CA LEU A 172 0.41 -5.42 3.59
C LEU A 172 -0.97 -4.87 3.23
N VAL A 173 -1.96 -5.75 3.02
CA VAL A 173 -3.38 -5.37 2.82
C VAL A 173 -3.90 -4.52 3.98
N ARG A 174 -3.54 -4.84 5.23
CA ARG A 174 -3.92 -4.01 6.38
C ARG A 174 -3.28 -2.63 6.35
N TYR A 175 -2.01 -2.52 5.96
CA TYR A 175 -1.19 -1.31 6.13
C TYR A 175 -1.13 -0.40 4.90
N HIS A 176 -1.86 -0.72 3.81
CA HIS A 176 -1.95 0.18 2.66
C HIS A 176 -2.54 1.56 3.01
N ARG A 177 -3.25 1.67 4.14
CA ARG A 177 -3.83 2.92 4.64
C ARG A 177 -3.94 2.98 6.15
N LYS A 178 -4.27 4.19 6.67
CA LYS A 178 -4.44 4.46 8.11
C LYS A 178 -3.15 4.21 8.90
N ALA A 179 -3.22 3.41 9.97
CA ALA A 179 -2.10 3.21 10.87
C ALA A 179 -0.90 2.56 10.18
N TRP A 180 0.29 3.00 10.54
CA TRP A 180 1.55 2.35 10.18
C TRP A 180 1.75 1.04 10.94
N PRO A 181 2.59 0.12 10.42
CA PRO A 181 3.02 -1.04 11.19
C PRO A 181 3.66 -0.61 12.52
N ALA A 182 3.28 -1.25 13.62
CA ALA A 182 3.81 -0.88 14.95
C ALA A 182 3.78 -2.06 15.91
N LEU A 183 4.70 -2.09 16.87
CA LEU A 183 4.82 -3.19 17.87
C LEU A 183 3.56 -3.37 18.73
N ARG A 184 2.71 -2.35 18.87
CA ARG A 184 1.39 -2.50 19.51
C ARG A 184 0.42 -3.36 18.69
N HIS A 185 0.69 -3.62 17.42
CA HIS A 185 -0.10 -4.50 16.58
C HIS A 185 0.39 -5.94 16.73
N ARG A 186 -0.39 -6.78 17.39
CA ARG A 186 0.01 -8.14 17.78
C ARG A 186 0.63 -8.96 16.64
N ARG A 187 0.02 -8.94 15.44
CA ARG A 187 0.51 -9.70 14.29
C ARG A 187 1.87 -9.20 13.80
N PHE A 188 2.04 -7.88 13.76
CA PHE A 188 3.32 -7.27 13.39
C PHE A 188 4.40 -7.54 14.45
N ALA A 189 4.06 -7.45 15.73
CA ALA A 189 4.97 -7.73 16.81
C ALA A 189 5.47 -9.19 16.83
N ALA A 190 4.64 -10.14 16.33
CA ALA A 190 4.98 -11.55 16.26
C ALA A 190 6.00 -11.88 15.14
N LEU A 191 6.22 -10.97 14.18
CA LEU A 191 7.21 -11.16 13.13
C LEU A 191 8.64 -11.05 13.67
N GLY A 192 9.58 -11.73 13.03
CA GLY A 192 11.00 -11.53 13.21
C GLY A 192 11.44 -10.10 12.85
N LYS A 193 12.58 -9.66 13.37
CA LYS A 193 13.08 -8.29 13.11
C LYS A 193 13.26 -8.04 11.61
N LYS A 194 13.86 -8.98 10.88
CA LYS A 194 14.08 -8.88 9.42
C LYS A 194 12.77 -8.70 8.67
N ASP A 195 11.74 -9.49 9.00
CA ASP A 195 10.43 -9.39 8.35
C ASP A 195 9.69 -8.10 8.69
N ARG A 196 9.83 -7.60 9.93
CA ARG A 196 9.26 -6.30 10.30
C ARG A 196 9.88 -5.15 9.51
N GLU A 197 11.20 -5.15 9.34
CA GLU A 197 11.92 -4.15 8.57
C GLU A 197 11.49 -4.20 7.10
N ALA A 198 11.44 -5.38 6.51
CA ALA A 198 11.01 -5.57 5.13
C ALA A 198 9.53 -5.23 4.92
N LEU A 199 8.65 -5.62 5.84
CA LEU A 199 7.23 -5.27 5.80
C LEU A 199 7.00 -3.75 5.87
N ASN A 200 7.76 -3.02 6.68
CA ASN A 200 7.69 -1.57 6.73
C ASN A 200 8.00 -0.94 5.38
N LYS A 201 9.08 -1.38 4.73
CA LYS A 201 9.49 -0.92 3.41
C LYS A 201 8.41 -1.22 2.35
N ALA A 202 7.94 -2.46 2.29
CA ALA A 202 6.90 -2.86 1.35
C ALA A 202 5.56 -2.16 1.62
N ALA A 203 5.20 -1.91 2.90
CA ALA A 203 4.03 -1.13 3.28
C ALA A 203 4.12 0.33 2.82
N ALA A 204 5.31 0.92 2.81
CA ALA A 204 5.52 2.25 2.25
C ALA A 204 5.25 2.25 0.73
N LEU A 205 5.75 1.25 0.00
CA LEU A 205 5.57 1.15 -1.45
C LEU A 205 4.09 0.96 -1.85
N ILE A 206 3.35 0.06 -1.20
CA ILE A 206 1.92 -0.11 -1.52
C ILE A 206 1.10 1.14 -1.22
N ARG A 207 1.44 1.92 -0.18
CA ARG A 207 0.77 3.18 0.13
C ARG A 207 0.99 4.23 -0.95
N MET A 208 2.19 4.30 -1.50
CA MET A 208 2.51 5.20 -2.61
C MET A 208 1.78 4.77 -3.88
N ALA A 209 1.86 3.50 -4.24
CA ALA A 209 1.19 2.97 -5.44
C ALA A 209 -0.33 3.17 -5.40
N ASP A 210 -0.99 2.88 -4.27
CA ASP A 210 -2.43 3.12 -4.07
C ASP A 210 -2.79 4.64 -4.13
N ALA A 211 -1.84 5.51 -3.76
CA ALA A 211 -2.06 6.96 -3.91
C ALA A 211 -2.01 7.42 -5.36
N LEU A 212 -1.20 6.76 -6.20
CA LEU A 212 -1.05 7.10 -7.62
C LEU A 212 -2.26 6.70 -8.49
N ASP A 213 -3.19 5.92 -7.96
CA ASP A 213 -4.50 5.66 -8.58
C ASP A 213 -5.66 5.99 -7.62
N TYR A 214 -5.51 7.10 -6.88
CA TYR A 214 -6.45 7.52 -5.83
C TYR A 214 -7.90 7.63 -6.30
N ARG A 215 -8.12 8.10 -7.53
CA ARG A 215 -9.46 8.24 -8.12
C ARG A 215 -9.96 6.98 -8.83
N HIS A 216 -9.16 5.91 -8.91
CA HIS A 216 -9.46 4.68 -9.66
C HIS A 216 -9.74 4.96 -11.17
N MET A 217 -8.99 5.90 -11.73
CA MET A 217 -9.17 6.39 -13.11
C MET A 217 -7.97 6.08 -14.00
N GLU A 218 -6.95 5.40 -13.47
CA GLU A 218 -5.69 5.13 -14.17
C GLU A 218 -5.10 6.41 -14.80
N ALA A 219 -5.19 7.53 -14.05
CA ALA A 219 -4.71 8.83 -14.53
C ALA A 219 -3.20 8.89 -14.66
N VAL A 220 -2.47 8.16 -13.81
CA VAL A 220 -1.03 7.98 -13.86
C VAL A 220 -0.75 6.63 -14.50
N HIS A 221 -0.06 6.61 -15.65
CA HIS A 221 0.32 5.37 -16.33
C HIS A 221 1.67 4.86 -15.86
N ASP A 222 2.63 5.79 -15.72
CA ASP A 222 4.01 5.46 -15.36
C ASP A 222 4.55 6.43 -14.33
N VAL A 223 5.53 5.97 -13.58
CA VAL A 223 6.28 6.75 -12.62
C VAL A 223 7.78 6.58 -12.87
N ALA A 224 8.48 7.69 -13.08
CA ALA A 224 9.93 7.73 -13.11
C ALA A 224 10.47 8.21 -11.76
N VAL A 225 11.54 7.57 -11.27
CA VAL A 225 12.14 7.85 -9.97
C VAL A 225 13.55 8.40 -10.17
N ASP A 226 13.84 9.56 -9.61
CA ASP A 226 15.18 10.11 -9.50
C ASP A 226 15.63 10.08 -8.02
N LEU A 227 16.71 9.33 -7.77
CA LEU A 227 17.31 9.17 -6.45
C LEU A 227 18.41 10.22 -6.26
N GLN A 228 18.15 11.20 -5.42
CA GLN A 228 19.09 12.26 -5.06
C GLN A 228 19.54 12.13 -3.60
N PRO A 229 20.68 12.69 -3.20
CA PRO A 229 21.12 12.70 -1.81
C PRO A 229 20.07 13.31 -0.88
N GLY A 230 19.47 12.51 -0.01
CA GLY A 230 18.46 12.94 0.95
C GLY A 230 17.06 13.18 0.37
N LYS A 231 16.84 12.96 -0.92
CA LYS A 231 15.57 13.24 -1.59
C LYS A 231 15.26 12.22 -2.69
N VAL A 232 13.98 11.91 -2.85
CA VAL A 232 13.44 11.12 -3.96
C VAL A 232 12.46 12.00 -4.73
N VAL A 233 12.66 12.11 -6.03
CA VAL A 233 11.78 12.86 -6.93
C VAL A 233 11.04 11.88 -7.81
N LEU A 234 9.71 11.92 -7.80
CA LEU A 234 8.86 11.13 -8.68
C LEU A 234 8.31 12.04 -9.79
N THR A 235 8.48 11.61 -11.04
CA THR A 235 7.84 12.25 -12.19
C THR A 235 6.73 11.33 -12.69
N LEU A 236 5.50 11.83 -12.64
CA LEU A 236 4.32 11.09 -13.08
C LEU A 236 4.08 11.34 -14.57
N SER A 237 3.71 10.29 -15.30
CA SER A 237 3.23 10.40 -16.68
C SER A 237 1.90 9.70 -16.83
N GLY A 238 1.00 10.30 -17.60
CA GLY A 238 -0.35 9.78 -17.81
C GLY A 238 -1.09 10.58 -18.88
N ALA A 239 -2.26 10.11 -19.25
CA ALA A 239 -3.09 10.74 -20.28
C ALA A 239 -4.02 11.85 -19.75
N ARG A 240 -4.00 12.13 -18.46
CA ARG A 240 -4.93 13.03 -17.79
C ARG A 240 -4.20 13.84 -16.71
N ASP A 241 -4.90 14.89 -16.24
CA ASP A 241 -4.47 15.60 -15.03
C ASP A 241 -4.28 14.63 -13.86
N CYS A 242 -3.08 14.57 -13.32
CA CYS A 242 -2.66 13.73 -12.20
C CYS A 242 -2.38 14.52 -10.91
N ALA A 243 -2.79 15.80 -10.85
CA ALA A 243 -2.58 16.61 -9.65
C ALA A 243 -3.25 16.03 -8.40
N PRO A 244 -4.46 15.45 -8.44
CA PRO A 244 -5.05 14.80 -7.25
C PRO A 244 -4.27 13.57 -6.77
N GLU A 245 -3.67 12.80 -7.67
CA GLU A 245 -2.79 11.67 -7.34
C GLU A 245 -1.48 12.16 -6.75
N GLN A 246 -0.90 13.24 -7.28
CA GLN A 246 0.28 13.91 -6.73
C GLN A 246 0.04 14.37 -5.29
N ASP A 247 -1.03 15.12 -5.04
CA ASP A 247 -1.41 15.57 -3.70
C ASP A 247 -1.60 14.38 -2.74
N ARG A 248 -2.26 13.34 -3.24
CA ARG A 248 -2.50 12.15 -2.43
C ARG A 248 -1.23 11.37 -2.13
N LEU A 249 -0.31 11.30 -3.09
CA LEU A 249 0.99 10.68 -2.92
C LEU A 249 1.80 11.37 -1.81
N LEU A 250 1.86 12.70 -1.80
CA LEU A 250 2.58 13.46 -0.78
C LEU A 250 2.01 13.19 0.63
N VAL A 251 0.69 13.04 0.75
CA VAL A 251 0.04 12.67 2.02
C VAL A 251 0.33 11.23 2.44
N LYS A 252 0.26 10.27 1.51
CA LYS A 252 0.47 8.84 1.82
C LYS A 252 1.93 8.41 1.84
N GLY A 253 2.83 9.21 1.30
CA GLY A 253 4.28 9.03 1.34
C GLY A 253 4.91 9.27 2.71
N ASP A 254 4.10 9.65 3.70
CA ASP A 254 4.50 9.86 5.10
C ASP A 254 5.32 8.69 5.68
N LEU A 255 4.87 7.45 5.47
CA LEU A 255 5.60 6.25 5.90
C LEU A 255 6.90 6.06 5.14
N PHE A 256 6.93 6.34 3.83
CA PHE A 256 8.11 6.23 3.00
C PHE A 256 9.21 7.19 3.49
N MET A 257 8.89 8.47 3.64
CA MET A 257 9.81 9.46 4.16
C MET A 257 10.34 9.09 5.55
N HIS A 258 9.47 8.57 6.42
CA HIS A 258 9.87 8.12 7.76
C HIS A 258 10.82 6.92 7.74
N ILE A 259 10.55 5.91 6.90
CA ILE A 259 11.36 4.66 6.86
C ILE A 259 12.73 4.89 6.24
N PHE A 260 12.81 5.72 5.20
CA PHE A 260 14.04 5.92 4.44
C PHE A 260 14.82 7.19 4.85
N GLY A 261 14.20 8.07 5.64
CA GLY A 261 14.83 9.32 6.08
C GLY A 261 15.12 10.29 4.93
N VAL A 262 14.26 10.29 3.90
CA VAL A 262 14.39 11.10 2.70
C VAL A 262 13.19 12.03 2.54
N GLU A 263 13.38 13.14 1.84
CA GLU A 263 12.28 13.96 1.34
C GLU A 263 11.65 13.31 0.10
N LEU A 264 10.36 13.52 -0.08
CA LEU A 264 9.60 13.04 -1.24
C LEU A 264 9.04 14.23 -2.01
N GLU A 265 9.46 14.37 -3.25
CA GLU A 265 8.87 15.31 -4.20
C GLU A 265 8.14 14.54 -5.30
N CYS A 266 7.12 15.17 -5.84
CA CYS A 266 6.36 14.61 -6.95
C CYS A 266 6.05 15.68 -7.96
N VAL A 267 6.31 15.39 -9.22
CA VAL A 267 6.04 16.27 -10.36
C VAL A 267 5.03 15.58 -11.28
N CYS A 268 3.95 16.29 -11.56
CA CYS A 268 2.98 15.92 -12.59
C CYS A 268 3.14 16.96 -13.72
N PRO A 269 3.86 16.64 -14.82
CA PRO A 269 3.97 17.57 -15.93
C PRO A 269 2.59 17.86 -16.50
N ILE A 270 2.27 19.13 -16.67
CA ILE A 270 1.05 19.55 -17.40
C ILE A 270 1.29 19.20 -18.87
N LEU A 271 0.43 18.35 -19.44
CA LEU A 271 0.43 18.01 -20.86
C LEU A 271 -0.04 19.18 -21.71
#